data_93b3f70a9e713f0eacc459e4c419184c
#
_entry.id   93b3f70a9e713f0eacc459e4c419184c
#
_cell.length_a   1.000
_cell.length_b   1.000
_cell.length_c   1.000
_cell.angle_alpha   90.00
_cell.angle_beta   90.00
_cell.angle_gamma   90.00
#
_symmetry.space_group_name_H-M   'P 1'
#
loop_
_entity.id
_entity.type
_entity.pdbx_description
1 polymer ?
#
loop_
_entity_poly.entity_id
_entity_poly.type
_entity_poly.pdbx_seq_one_letter_code
_entity_poly.pdbx_strand_id
1 'polypeptide(L)'
;MIRFFILLGYFALTLYLQLSGKLSHYINLHYSYLVYISMVLSLLLALVQFYIWIKKINSHSHLESRRSRRISILLLSLPLLIGVAFPTVSLDSRTVSAKGYHFPLAEGINTAIQASEGTSSQYLKPDTSTYFSKSAYEKEMRSTADKYISQPTIQVTDENYMEVMEVLYDYPQEFEGKKIEFTGFVYNDPSHPDSQFLFRFGIIHCIADSGVYGLLTKGNSRQYPDNAWITARGTLTLYYHKELKQKLPTLEVESFTKVDKPENPYVYRVFQ
;
A
#
# COMPACT_ATOMS: atom_id res chain seq x y z
N MET A 1 -25.65 26.40 -9.79
CA MET A 1 -24.37 26.90 -9.25
C MET A 1 -23.62 25.85 -8.42
N ILE A 2 -24.17 25.30 -7.34
CA ILE A 2 -23.45 24.37 -6.44
C ILE A 2 -22.82 23.18 -7.19
N ARG A 3 -23.52 22.55 -8.13
CA ARG A 3 -22.99 21.42 -8.92
C ARG A 3 -21.75 21.80 -9.74
N PHE A 4 -21.74 23.01 -10.30
CA PHE A 4 -20.56 23.53 -11.00
C PHE A 4 -19.35 23.62 -10.08
N PHE A 5 -19.51 24.21 -8.90
CA PHE A 5 -18.41 24.36 -7.94
C PHE A 5 -17.89 23.01 -7.41
N ILE A 6 -18.77 22.03 -7.21
CA ILE A 6 -18.35 20.69 -6.80
C ILE A 6 -17.49 20.04 -7.91
N LEU A 7 -17.94 20.07 -9.17
CA LEU A 7 -17.18 19.50 -10.29
C LEU A 7 -15.85 20.21 -10.52
N LEU A 8 -15.86 21.55 -10.45
CA LEU A 8 -14.65 22.34 -10.55
C LEU A 8 -13.69 22.06 -9.37
N GLY A 9 -14.24 21.82 -8.17
CA GLY A 9 -13.46 21.44 -6.99
C GLY A 9 -12.77 20.07 -7.19
N TYR A 10 -13.46 19.07 -7.76
CA TYR A 10 -12.83 17.79 -8.07
C TYR A 10 -11.72 17.93 -9.11
N PHE A 11 -11.95 18.70 -10.18
CA PHE A 11 -10.91 19.01 -11.15
C PHE A 11 -9.70 19.66 -10.49
N ALA A 12 -9.91 20.70 -9.70
CA ALA A 12 -8.84 21.45 -9.02
C ALA A 12 -8.06 20.59 -8.02
N LEU A 13 -8.77 19.75 -7.23
CA LEU A 13 -8.14 18.84 -6.27
C LEU A 13 -7.26 17.79 -6.98
N THR A 14 -7.80 17.14 -8.02
CA THR A 14 -7.03 16.12 -8.75
C THR A 14 -5.84 16.74 -9.48
N LEU A 15 -5.99 17.93 -10.06
CA LEU A 15 -4.90 18.68 -10.67
C LEU A 15 -3.82 19.05 -9.64
N TYR A 16 -4.22 19.52 -8.46
CA TYR A 16 -3.30 19.81 -7.37
C TYR A 16 -2.51 18.58 -6.92
N LEU A 17 -3.16 17.43 -6.72
CA LEU A 17 -2.50 16.20 -6.33
C LEU A 17 -1.49 15.74 -7.38
N GLN A 18 -1.82 15.90 -8.66
CA GLN A 18 -0.93 15.58 -9.77
C GLN A 18 0.29 16.50 -9.82
N LEU A 19 0.07 17.82 -9.77
CA LEU A 19 1.15 18.82 -9.87
C LEU A 19 2.07 18.82 -8.64
N SER A 20 1.55 18.49 -7.46
CA SER A 20 2.31 18.41 -6.22
C SER A 20 3.05 17.08 -6.01
N GLY A 21 2.92 16.10 -6.92
CA GLY A 21 3.49 14.76 -6.76
C GLY A 21 2.79 13.89 -5.69
N LYS A 22 1.80 14.43 -4.98
CA LYS A 22 1.13 13.74 -3.87
C LYS A 22 0.17 12.64 -4.31
N LEU A 23 -0.10 12.53 -5.61
CA LEU A 23 -0.97 11.49 -6.15
C LEU A 23 -0.46 10.08 -5.80
N SER A 24 0.85 9.87 -5.80
CA SER A 24 1.49 8.61 -5.42
C SER A 24 1.16 8.15 -4.00
N HIS A 25 0.79 9.07 -3.09
CA HIS A 25 0.38 8.71 -1.74
C HIS A 25 -1.02 8.10 -1.67
N TYR A 26 -1.82 8.20 -2.72
CA TYR A 26 -3.20 7.73 -2.75
C TYR A 26 -3.42 6.53 -3.67
N ILE A 27 -2.69 6.48 -4.79
CA ILE A 27 -2.85 5.43 -5.79
C ILE A 27 -1.49 4.95 -6.33
N ASN A 28 -1.47 3.73 -6.83
CA ASN A 28 -0.38 3.25 -7.66
C ASN A 28 -0.40 4.01 -8.99
N LEU A 29 0.72 4.62 -9.37
CA LEU A 29 0.83 5.46 -10.57
C LEU A 29 0.58 4.70 -11.88
N HIS A 30 0.63 3.36 -11.86
CA HIS A 30 0.17 2.53 -12.98
C HIS A 30 -1.28 2.86 -13.38
N TYR A 31 -2.12 3.25 -12.41
CA TYR A 31 -3.53 3.61 -12.61
C TYR A 31 -3.76 5.11 -12.78
N SER A 32 -2.71 5.92 -12.97
CA SER A 32 -2.82 7.39 -13.14
C SER A 32 -3.72 7.80 -14.30
N TYR A 33 -3.84 6.96 -15.35
CA TYR A 33 -4.74 7.20 -16.46
C TYR A 33 -6.21 7.36 -16.04
N LEU A 34 -6.67 6.65 -14.98
CA LEU A 34 -8.02 6.80 -14.43
C LEU A 34 -8.23 8.20 -13.83
N VAL A 35 -7.19 8.76 -13.21
CA VAL A 35 -7.23 10.12 -12.67
C VAL A 35 -7.29 11.15 -13.79
N TYR A 36 -6.53 10.96 -14.89
CA TYR A 36 -6.61 11.83 -16.05
C TYR A 36 -8.00 11.80 -16.70
N ILE A 37 -8.59 10.60 -16.86
CA ILE A 37 -9.97 10.46 -17.36
C ILE A 37 -10.94 11.20 -16.43
N SER A 38 -10.85 10.99 -15.11
CA SER A 38 -11.70 11.65 -14.12
C SER A 38 -11.54 13.18 -14.15
N MET A 39 -10.30 13.67 -14.31
CA MET A 39 -10.00 15.10 -14.40
C MET A 39 -10.63 15.73 -15.67
N VAL A 40 -10.46 15.10 -16.81
CA VAL A 40 -11.08 15.57 -18.07
C VAL A 40 -12.60 15.55 -17.97
N LEU A 41 -13.18 14.46 -17.48
CA LEU A 41 -14.63 14.31 -17.33
C LEU A 41 -15.22 15.35 -16.37
N SER A 42 -14.57 15.58 -15.21
CA SER A 42 -15.04 16.58 -14.24
C SER A 42 -15.00 17.99 -14.83
N LEU A 43 -13.97 18.34 -15.62
CA LEU A 43 -13.89 19.62 -16.32
C LEU A 43 -14.99 19.76 -17.37
N LEU A 44 -15.19 18.75 -18.22
CA LEU A 44 -16.26 18.77 -19.23
C LEU A 44 -17.65 18.93 -18.59
N LEU A 45 -17.91 18.17 -17.52
CA LEU A 45 -19.19 18.28 -16.81
C LEU A 45 -19.33 19.65 -16.12
N ALA A 46 -18.25 20.23 -15.62
CA ALA A 46 -18.27 21.60 -15.08
C ALA A 46 -18.62 22.61 -16.17
N LEU A 47 -18.03 22.52 -17.36
CA LEU A 47 -18.35 23.39 -18.49
C LEU A 47 -19.82 23.28 -18.92
N VAL A 48 -20.34 22.05 -18.98
CA VAL A 48 -21.78 21.82 -19.27
C VAL A 48 -22.66 22.46 -18.20
N GLN A 49 -22.33 22.29 -16.91
CA GLN A 49 -23.10 22.92 -15.81
C GLN A 49 -23.00 24.44 -15.85
N PHE A 50 -21.87 25.00 -16.24
CA PHE A 50 -21.68 26.43 -16.45
C PHE A 50 -22.57 26.95 -17.60
N TYR A 51 -22.58 26.25 -18.71
CA TYR A 51 -23.44 26.58 -19.86
C TYR A 51 -24.93 26.56 -19.49
N ILE A 52 -25.39 25.49 -18.81
CA ILE A 52 -26.77 25.37 -18.31
C ILE A 52 -27.12 26.52 -17.38
N TRP A 53 -26.19 26.93 -16.53
CA TRP A 53 -26.40 28.04 -15.61
C TRP A 53 -26.53 29.39 -16.33
N ILE A 54 -25.64 29.71 -17.28
CA ILE A 54 -25.70 30.96 -18.05
C ILE A 54 -27.00 31.03 -18.87
N LYS A 55 -27.35 29.95 -19.53
CA LYS A 55 -28.55 29.87 -20.35
C LYS A 55 -29.87 29.73 -19.56
N LYS A 56 -29.77 29.65 -18.21
CA LYS A 56 -30.93 29.46 -17.30
C LYS A 56 -31.79 28.27 -17.71
N ILE A 57 -31.22 27.21 -18.28
CA ILE A 57 -31.95 26.01 -18.72
C ILE A 57 -32.49 25.31 -17.47
N ASN A 58 -33.80 25.06 -17.46
CA ASN A 58 -34.44 24.28 -16.40
C ASN A 58 -34.01 22.80 -16.49
N SER A 59 -33.10 22.39 -15.62
CA SER A 59 -32.74 20.98 -15.51
C SER A 59 -33.67 20.30 -14.52
N HIS A 60 -34.42 19.29 -15.01
CA HIS A 60 -35.23 18.44 -14.13
C HIS A 60 -34.29 17.60 -13.25
N SER A 61 -34.51 17.68 -11.94
CA SER A 61 -33.79 16.85 -10.96
C SER A 61 -34.73 15.73 -10.54
N HIS A 62 -34.28 14.47 -10.64
CA HIS A 62 -35.02 13.32 -10.10
C HIS A 62 -35.15 13.33 -8.57
N LEU A 63 -34.49 14.29 -7.89
CA LEU A 63 -34.58 14.47 -6.45
C LEU A 63 -35.74 15.42 -6.12
N GLU A 64 -36.89 14.86 -5.78
CA GLU A 64 -38.12 15.60 -5.55
C GLU A 64 -38.10 16.38 -4.22
N SER A 65 -37.51 15.79 -3.17
CA SER A 65 -37.53 16.44 -1.86
C SER A 65 -36.35 17.37 -1.66
N ARG A 66 -36.57 18.47 -0.93
CA ARG A 66 -35.51 19.41 -0.52
C ARG A 66 -34.46 18.73 0.37
N ARG A 67 -34.87 17.72 1.18
CA ARG A 67 -33.97 16.96 2.06
C ARG A 67 -33.04 16.07 1.22
N SER A 68 -33.57 15.33 0.28
CA SER A 68 -32.80 14.46 -0.61
C SER A 68 -31.77 15.26 -1.41
N ARG A 69 -32.14 16.44 -1.90
CA ARG A 69 -31.24 17.34 -2.62
C ARG A 69 -30.09 17.86 -1.74
N ARG A 70 -30.35 18.21 -0.47
CA ARG A 70 -29.33 18.65 0.48
C ARG A 70 -28.37 17.51 0.84
N ILE A 71 -28.90 16.32 1.10
CA ILE A 71 -28.09 15.13 1.40
C ILE A 71 -27.18 14.78 0.21
N SER A 72 -27.68 14.80 -1.00
CA SER A 72 -26.90 14.54 -2.21
C SER A 72 -25.74 15.54 -2.38
N ILE A 73 -25.99 16.83 -2.14
CA ILE A 73 -24.95 17.86 -2.19
C ILE A 73 -23.92 17.61 -1.10
N LEU A 74 -24.34 17.33 0.13
CA LEU A 74 -23.46 17.03 1.24
C LEU A 74 -22.53 15.83 0.93
N LEU A 75 -23.12 14.72 0.47
CA LEU A 75 -22.37 13.50 0.13
C LEU A 75 -21.37 13.74 -1.00
N LEU A 76 -21.76 14.52 -2.03
CA LEU A 76 -20.86 14.84 -3.12
C LEU A 76 -19.76 15.83 -2.75
N SER A 77 -20.01 16.73 -1.80
CA SER A 77 -19.00 17.68 -1.35
C SER A 77 -18.07 17.13 -0.26
N LEU A 78 -18.49 16.09 0.45
CA LEU A 78 -17.74 15.51 1.58
C LEU A 78 -16.30 15.10 1.23
N PRO A 79 -16.03 14.36 0.14
CA PRO A 79 -14.65 14.01 -0.24
C PRO A 79 -13.78 15.25 -0.53
N LEU A 80 -14.35 16.30 -1.13
CA LEU A 80 -13.63 17.53 -1.38
C LEU A 80 -13.29 18.25 -0.08
N LEU A 81 -14.24 18.32 0.85
CA LEU A 81 -14.03 18.95 2.15
C LEU A 81 -12.94 18.21 2.93
N ILE A 82 -12.98 16.87 2.92
CA ILE A 82 -11.95 16.06 3.57
C ILE A 82 -10.59 16.27 2.89
N GLY A 83 -10.52 16.22 1.57
CA GLY A 83 -9.27 16.36 0.80
C GLY A 83 -8.60 17.75 0.97
N VAL A 84 -9.39 18.79 1.25
CA VAL A 84 -8.87 20.15 1.48
C VAL A 84 -8.58 20.42 2.96
N ALA A 85 -9.44 19.91 3.88
CA ALA A 85 -9.35 20.21 5.30
C ALA A 85 -8.27 19.40 6.04
N PHE A 86 -7.98 18.20 5.56
CA PHE A 86 -7.01 17.32 6.22
C PHE A 86 -5.71 17.23 5.42
N PRO A 87 -4.56 17.40 6.10
CA PRO A 87 -3.27 17.24 5.45
C PRO A 87 -3.06 15.79 5.01
N THR A 88 -2.33 15.60 3.94
CA THR A 88 -1.86 14.27 3.52
C THR A 88 -0.93 13.71 4.59
N VAL A 89 -1.36 12.68 5.28
CA VAL A 89 -0.55 11.96 6.28
C VAL A 89 -0.07 10.66 5.67
N SER A 90 1.23 10.38 5.80
CA SER A 90 1.76 9.07 5.40
C SER A 90 1.43 8.02 6.45
N LEU A 91 1.18 6.79 5.97
CA LEU A 91 1.03 5.61 6.84
C LEU A 91 2.33 5.39 7.61
N ASP A 92 2.21 5.01 8.88
CA ASP A 92 3.32 4.85 9.81
C ASP A 92 3.11 3.66 10.77
N SER A 93 3.97 3.52 11.79
CA SER A 93 3.90 2.48 12.81
C SER A 93 2.56 2.44 13.55
N ARG A 94 1.87 3.58 13.71
CA ARG A 94 0.54 3.64 14.34
C ARG A 94 -0.50 2.92 13.49
N THR A 95 -0.37 3.03 12.17
CA THR A 95 -1.23 2.29 11.24
C THR A 95 -0.98 0.79 11.34
N VAL A 96 0.29 0.38 11.48
CA VAL A 96 0.66 -1.03 11.71
C VAL A 96 0.04 -1.53 13.01
N SER A 97 0.15 -0.78 14.10
CA SER A 97 -0.44 -1.14 15.40
C SER A 97 -1.97 -1.24 15.35
N ALA A 98 -2.63 -0.36 14.57
CA ALA A 98 -4.09 -0.32 14.49
C ALA A 98 -4.69 -1.40 13.57
N LYS A 99 -4.03 -1.69 12.44
CA LYS A 99 -4.50 -2.69 11.46
C LYS A 99 -3.97 -4.11 11.74
N GLY A 100 -2.92 -4.24 12.54
CA GLY A 100 -2.08 -5.43 12.59
C GLY A 100 -1.18 -5.52 11.35
N TYR A 101 -0.25 -6.47 11.39
CA TYR A 101 0.56 -6.82 10.22
C TYR A 101 0.32 -8.27 9.86
N HIS A 102 0.20 -8.53 8.56
CA HIS A 102 0.01 -9.87 8.04
C HIS A 102 1.08 -10.07 6.97
N PHE A 103 1.79 -11.16 7.10
CA PHE A 103 2.77 -11.54 6.10
C PHE A 103 2.05 -12.16 4.89
N PRO A 104 2.55 -11.97 3.67
CA PRO A 104 2.02 -12.64 2.48
C PRO A 104 2.40 -14.13 2.51
N LEU A 105 1.68 -14.90 3.31
CA LEU A 105 1.91 -16.34 3.51
C LEU A 105 1.10 -17.16 2.51
N ALA A 106 1.61 -18.33 2.16
CA ALA A 106 0.90 -19.29 1.28
C ALA A 106 -0.51 -19.61 1.81
N GLU A 107 -1.47 -19.78 0.90
CA GLU A 107 -2.92 -19.87 1.19
C GLU A 107 -3.33 -20.86 2.30
N GLY A 108 -2.62 -21.97 2.46
CA GLY A 108 -2.95 -22.99 3.45
C GLY A 108 -2.76 -22.56 4.92
N ILE A 109 -1.94 -21.55 5.16
CA ILE A 109 -1.58 -21.08 6.50
C ILE A 109 -2.51 -19.95 6.94
N ASN A 110 -2.88 -19.11 6.00
CA ASN A 110 -3.80 -17.99 6.23
C ASN A 110 -5.18 -18.48 6.71
N THR A 111 -5.67 -19.62 6.21
CA THR A 111 -6.96 -20.20 6.61
C THR A 111 -6.96 -20.65 8.08
N ALA A 112 -5.82 -21.15 8.57
CA ALA A 112 -5.69 -21.60 9.97
C ALA A 112 -5.63 -20.43 10.95
N ILE A 113 -5.05 -19.28 10.55
CA ILE A 113 -4.96 -18.06 11.38
C ILE A 113 -6.32 -17.36 11.43
N GLN A 114 -7.05 -17.29 10.32
CA GLN A 114 -8.39 -16.69 10.26
C GLN A 114 -9.40 -17.41 11.14
N ALA A 115 -9.28 -18.72 11.27
CA ALA A 115 -10.18 -19.52 12.12
C ALA A 115 -9.95 -19.26 13.62
N SER A 116 -8.80 -18.72 14.04
CA SER A 116 -8.44 -18.55 15.44
C SER A 116 -8.74 -17.16 16.02
N GLU A 117 -8.86 -16.10 15.22
CA GLU A 117 -8.90 -14.72 15.73
C GLU A 117 -10.09 -13.85 15.32
N GLY A 118 -11.00 -14.32 14.47
CA GLY A 118 -12.20 -13.53 14.07
C GLY A 118 -11.91 -12.20 13.36
N THR A 119 -10.66 -11.93 13.01
CA THR A 119 -10.22 -10.76 12.26
C THR A 119 -10.24 -11.06 10.77
N SER A 120 -10.98 -10.26 10.01
CA SER A 120 -10.93 -10.32 8.55
C SER A 120 -9.58 -9.82 8.05
N SER A 121 -8.68 -10.74 7.71
CA SER A 121 -7.42 -10.38 7.06
C SER A 121 -7.71 -9.92 5.64
N GLN A 122 -7.33 -8.68 5.34
CA GLN A 122 -7.40 -8.15 3.99
C GLN A 122 -6.20 -8.68 3.21
N TYR A 123 -6.46 -9.64 2.31
CA TYR A 123 -5.42 -10.19 1.44
C TYR A 123 -4.92 -9.13 0.48
N LEU A 124 -3.62 -8.95 0.45
CA LEU A 124 -2.94 -8.09 -0.52
C LEU A 124 -2.64 -8.79 -1.85
N LYS A 125 -3.02 -10.05 -1.99
CA LYS A 125 -2.96 -10.73 -3.29
C LYS A 125 -4.05 -10.12 -4.17
N PRO A 126 -3.71 -9.64 -5.38
CA PRO A 126 -4.74 -9.23 -6.34
C PRO A 126 -5.69 -10.41 -6.56
N ASP A 127 -6.98 -10.15 -6.66
CA ASP A 127 -7.94 -11.16 -7.08
C ASP A 127 -7.64 -11.54 -8.53
N THR A 128 -6.81 -12.55 -8.68
CA THR A 128 -6.39 -13.08 -9.97
C THR A 128 -7.32 -14.17 -10.48
N SER A 129 -8.40 -14.45 -9.74
CA SER A 129 -9.30 -15.57 -10.01
C SER A 129 -9.95 -15.53 -11.39
N THR A 130 -10.04 -14.35 -12.01
CA THR A 130 -10.66 -14.17 -13.34
C THR A 130 -9.66 -14.16 -14.49
N TYR A 131 -8.38 -13.83 -14.27
CA TYR A 131 -7.39 -13.64 -15.33
C TYR A 131 -6.18 -14.57 -15.27
N PHE A 132 -5.84 -15.09 -14.08
CA PHE A 132 -4.70 -15.99 -13.92
C PHE A 132 -5.13 -17.27 -13.22
N SER A 133 -4.86 -18.38 -13.87
CA SER A 133 -4.98 -19.67 -13.18
C SER A 133 -3.94 -19.75 -12.05
N LYS A 134 -4.24 -20.46 -10.97
CA LYS A 134 -3.31 -20.70 -9.86
C LYS A 134 -1.94 -21.18 -10.37
N SER A 135 -1.95 -22.04 -11.39
CA SER A 135 -0.73 -22.56 -12.01
C SER A 135 0.10 -21.50 -12.76
N ALA A 136 -0.54 -20.49 -13.36
CA ALA A 136 0.17 -19.39 -14.00
C ALA A 136 0.84 -18.49 -12.96
N TYR A 137 0.14 -18.18 -11.87
CA TYR A 137 0.69 -17.42 -10.74
C TYR A 137 1.89 -18.16 -10.11
N GLU A 138 1.75 -19.46 -9.80
CA GLU A 138 2.83 -20.24 -9.22
C GLU A 138 4.06 -20.31 -10.15
N LYS A 139 3.85 -20.41 -11.47
CA LYS A 139 4.92 -20.37 -12.45
C LYS A 139 5.65 -19.03 -12.49
N GLU A 140 4.90 -17.94 -12.46
CA GLU A 140 5.45 -16.58 -12.43
C GLU A 140 6.25 -16.34 -11.15
N MET A 141 5.68 -16.66 -9.99
CA MET A 141 6.35 -16.53 -8.70
C MET A 141 7.61 -17.39 -8.61
N ARG A 142 7.59 -18.59 -9.19
CA ARG A 142 8.75 -19.47 -9.27
C ARG A 142 9.85 -18.84 -10.13
N SER A 143 9.51 -18.35 -11.31
CA SER A 143 10.47 -17.66 -12.19
C SER A 143 11.09 -16.44 -11.51
N THR A 144 10.30 -15.70 -10.76
CA THR A 144 10.75 -14.55 -9.98
C THR A 144 11.68 -14.97 -8.85
N ALA A 145 11.35 -16.04 -8.12
CA ALA A 145 12.21 -16.57 -7.07
C ALA A 145 13.59 -17.00 -7.64
N ASP A 146 13.61 -17.72 -8.76
CA ASP A 146 14.83 -18.17 -9.41
C ASP A 146 15.76 -17.01 -9.81
N LYS A 147 15.18 -15.89 -10.26
CA LYS A 147 15.89 -14.63 -10.56
C LYS A 147 16.67 -14.11 -9.35
N TYR A 148 16.06 -14.12 -8.15
CA TYR A 148 16.70 -13.62 -6.93
C TYR A 148 17.59 -14.67 -6.25
N ILE A 149 17.24 -15.94 -6.31
CA ILE A 149 18.07 -17.04 -5.79
C ILE A 149 19.44 -17.08 -6.48
N SER A 150 19.52 -16.74 -7.78
CA SER A 150 20.76 -16.69 -8.53
C SER A 150 21.71 -15.56 -8.10
N GLN A 151 21.21 -14.55 -7.40
CA GLN A 151 22.01 -13.40 -6.99
C GLN A 151 22.85 -13.69 -5.73
N PRO A 152 24.09 -13.24 -5.65
CA PRO A 152 24.94 -13.42 -4.45
C PRO A 152 24.46 -12.55 -3.28
N THR A 153 23.93 -11.37 -3.56
CA THR A 153 23.29 -10.47 -2.61
C THR A 153 22.06 -9.87 -3.25
N ILE A 154 20.93 -9.93 -2.55
CA ILE A 154 19.67 -9.39 -3.03
C ILE A 154 19.61 -7.90 -2.66
N GLN A 155 19.66 -7.03 -3.65
CA GLN A 155 19.46 -5.59 -3.48
C GLN A 155 17.99 -5.27 -3.66
N VAL A 156 17.35 -4.80 -2.58
CA VAL A 156 15.93 -4.43 -2.61
C VAL A 156 15.83 -2.93 -2.86
N THR A 157 15.25 -2.58 -4.00
CA THR A 157 14.96 -1.22 -4.41
C THR A 157 13.48 -0.90 -4.26
N ASP A 158 13.07 0.34 -4.46
CA ASP A 158 11.66 0.74 -4.39
C ASP A 158 10.81 0.01 -5.43
N GLU A 159 11.38 -0.31 -6.60
CA GLU A 159 10.69 -0.97 -7.71
C GLU A 159 10.46 -2.45 -7.47
N ASN A 160 11.43 -3.16 -6.85
CA ASN A 160 11.33 -4.60 -6.66
C ASN A 160 10.94 -5.02 -5.23
N TYR A 161 10.67 -4.05 -4.35
CA TYR A 161 10.47 -4.31 -2.93
C TYR A 161 9.35 -5.33 -2.66
N MET A 162 8.19 -5.11 -3.25
CA MET A 162 7.03 -5.99 -3.03
C MET A 162 7.28 -7.37 -3.63
N GLU A 163 7.83 -7.43 -4.84
CA GLU A 163 8.18 -8.67 -5.54
C GLU A 163 9.16 -9.52 -4.71
N VAL A 164 10.24 -8.89 -4.20
CA VAL A 164 11.22 -9.59 -3.37
C VAL A 164 10.59 -10.09 -2.07
N MET A 165 9.82 -9.25 -1.37
CA MET A 165 9.19 -9.67 -0.13
C MET A 165 8.21 -10.84 -0.34
N GLU A 166 7.43 -10.84 -1.43
CA GLU A 166 6.53 -11.94 -1.76
C GLU A 166 7.29 -13.26 -1.96
N VAL A 167 8.34 -13.29 -2.77
CA VAL A 167 9.09 -14.54 -3.00
C VAL A 167 9.82 -15.02 -1.75
N LEU A 168 10.28 -14.12 -0.88
CA LEU A 168 10.89 -14.50 0.40
C LEU A 168 9.89 -15.20 1.33
N TYR A 169 8.62 -14.80 1.31
CA TYR A 169 7.58 -15.43 2.10
C TYR A 169 7.00 -16.70 1.45
N ASP A 170 6.96 -16.77 0.12
CA ASP A 170 6.46 -17.95 -0.60
C ASP A 170 7.51 -19.10 -0.63
N TYR A 171 8.81 -18.78 -0.69
CA TYR A 171 9.91 -19.75 -0.79
C TYR A 171 10.99 -19.57 0.31
N PRO A 172 10.65 -19.44 1.57
CA PRO A 172 11.58 -18.98 2.61
C PRO A 172 12.81 -19.89 2.78
N GLN A 173 12.67 -21.20 2.55
CA GLN A 173 13.78 -22.16 2.70
C GLN A 173 14.85 -22.00 1.61
N GLU A 174 14.45 -21.54 0.42
CA GLU A 174 15.37 -21.38 -0.71
C GLU A 174 16.23 -20.12 -0.60
N PHE A 175 15.77 -19.17 0.23
CA PHE A 175 16.47 -17.93 0.52
C PHE A 175 17.31 -17.98 1.81
N GLU A 176 17.23 -19.07 2.57
CA GLU A 176 18.03 -19.22 3.80
C GLU A 176 19.52 -19.14 3.49
N GLY A 177 20.27 -18.34 4.23
CA GLY A 177 21.69 -18.07 4.01
C GLY A 177 22.01 -17.03 2.95
N LYS A 178 21.02 -16.48 2.23
CA LYS A 178 21.23 -15.40 1.26
C LYS A 178 21.46 -14.06 1.96
N LYS A 179 22.33 -13.25 1.38
CA LYS A 179 22.53 -11.86 1.83
C LYS A 179 21.49 -10.96 1.17
N ILE A 180 20.94 -10.04 1.98
CA ILE A 180 19.97 -9.06 1.52
C ILE A 180 20.27 -7.69 2.13
N GLU A 181 19.96 -6.64 1.37
CA GLU A 181 19.99 -5.26 1.83
C GLU A 181 18.69 -4.58 1.42
N PHE A 182 17.99 -3.96 2.39
CA PHE A 182 16.74 -3.26 2.15
C PHE A 182 16.52 -2.11 3.13
N THR A 183 15.67 -1.16 2.74
CA THR A 183 15.34 0.04 3.53
C THR A 183 13.88 0.00 3.96
N GLY A 184 13.63 0.30 5.23
CA GLY A 184 12.28 0.39 5.78
C GLY A 184 12.20 1.29 7.01
N PHE A 185 10.99 1.53 7.49
CA PHE A 185 10.77 2.16 8.78
C PHE A 185 10.69 1.11 9.89
N VAL A 186 11.18 1.48 11.05
CA VAL A 186 11.18 0.62 12.25
C VAL A 186 9.77 0.54 12.84
N TYR A 187 9.37 -0.67 13.16
CA TYR A 187 8.23 -0.97 14.00
C TYR A 187 8.66 -1.88 15.16
N ASN A 188 8.45 -1.40 16.39
CA ASN A 188 8.73 -2.14 17.60
C ASN A 188 7.44 -2.80 18.09
N ASP A 189 7.32 -4.10 17.88
CA ASP A 189 6.18 -4.85 18.36
C ASP A 189 6.34 -5.10 19.86
N PRO A 190 5.38 -4.68 20.71
CA PRO A 190 5.41 -4.94 22.14
C PRO A 190 5.49 -6.44 22.51
N SER A 191 4.99 -7.32 21.64
CA SER A 191 5.06 -8.77 21.84
C SER A 191 6.43 -9.38 21.53
N HIS A 192 7.34 -8.62 20.89
CA HIS A 192 8.67 -9.07 20.49
C HIS A 192 9.76 -8.06 20.91
N PRO A 193 10.02 -7.91 22.24
CA PRO A 193 10.88 -6.84 22.76
C PRO A 193 12.35 -6.92 22.32
N ASP A 194 12.82 -8.12 21.93
CA ASP A 194 14.20 -8.39 21.52
C ASP A 194 14.42 -8.27 20.01
N SER A 195 13.44 -7.79 19.27
CA SER A 195 13.48 -7.71 17.81
C SER A 195 12.73 -6.50 17.28
N GLN A 196 13.12 -6.06 16.10
CA GLN A 196 12.49 -4.95 15.42
C GLN A 196 12.02 -5.43 14.04
N PHE A 197 10.87 -4.95 13.59
CA PHE A 197 10.46 -5.11 12.21
C PHE A 197 10.93 -3.90 11.41
N LEU A 198 11.37 -4.15 10.19
CA LEU A 198 11.55 -3.12 9.18
C LEU A 198 10.50 -3.30 8.11
N PHE A 199 9.63 -2.29 7.98
CA PHE A 199 8.49 -2.34 7.09
C PHE A 199 8.48 -1.20 6.07
N ARG A 200 7.82 -1.45 4.95
CA ARG A 200 7.29 -0.42 4.06
C ARG A 200 5.83 -0.71 3.74
N PHE A 201 5.05 0.34 3.54
CA PHE A 201 3.70 0.17 3.03
C PHE A 201 3.74 -0.02 1.51
N GLY A 202 3.20 -1.17 1.07
CA GLY A 202 2.99 -1.47 -0.35
C GLY A 202 1.58 -1.09 -0.77
N ILE A 203 1.44 -0.45 -1.92
CA ILE A 203 0.15 -0.09 -2.52
C ILE A 203 -0.02 -0.90 -3.80
N ILE A 204 -1.10 -1.68 -3.88
CA ILE A 204 -1.43 -2.46 -5.08
C ILE A 204 -2.17 -1.56 -6.07
N HIS A 205 -3.36 -1.08 -5.73
CA HIS A 205 -4.17 -0.17 -6.56
C HIS A 205 -4.27 1.23 -5.91
N CYS A 206 -4.66 1.30 -4.64
CA CYS A 206 -4.82 2.54 -3.90
C CYS A 206 -4.49 2.37 -2.41
N ILE A 207 -4.43 3.46 -1.67
CA ILE A 207 -4.11 3.45 -0.23
C ILE A 207 -5.05 2.58 0.61
N ALA A 208 -6.28 2.34 0.16
CA ALA A 208 -7.24 1.50 0.87
C ALA A 208 -6.84 0.02 0.89
N ASP A 209 -6.14 -0.45 -0.15
CA ASP A 209 -5.60 -1.81 -0.25
C ASP A 209 -4.12 -1.91 0.12
N SER A 210 -3.59 -0.90 0.82
CA SER A 210 -2.21 -0.91 1.28
C SER A 210 -1.98 -1.94 2.37
N GLY A 211 -0.84 -2.61 2.30
CA GLY A 211 -0.36 -3.54 3.31
C GLY A 211 1.08 -3.29 3.71
N VAL A 212 1.53 -4.01 4.70
CA VAL A 212 2.88 -3.88 5.25
C VAL A 212 3.74 -5.01 4.71
N TYR A 213 4.88 -4.65 4.14
CA TYR A 213 5.88 -5.58 3.61
C TYR A 213 7.20 -5.33 4.31
N GLY A 214 7.91 -6.39 4.67
CA GLY A 214 9.21 -6.29 5.33
C GLY A 214 9.56 -7.54 6.11
N LEU A 215 10.59 -7.46 6.93
CA LEU A 215 11.15 -8.60 7.66
C LEU A 215 11.33 -8.27 9.15
N LEU A 216 11.24 -9.30 9.96
CA LEU A 216 11.75 -9.28 11.33
C LEU A 216 13.28 -9.20 11.26
N THR A 217 13.88 -8.38 12.12
CA THR A 217 15.34 -8.25 12.21
C THR A 217 15.83 -8.72 13.57
N LYS A 218 16.90 -9.49 13.58
CA LYS A 218 17.59 -9.99 14.78
C LYS A 218 19.09 -9.74 14.68
N GLY A 219 19.76 -9.82 15.79
CA GLY A 219 21.20 -9.54 15.87
C GLY A 219 21.45 -8.11 16.35
N ASN A 220 22.65 -7.63 16.29
CA ASN A 220 23.22 -6.41 16.85
C ASN A 220 22.19 -5.34 17.28
N SER A 221 21.74 -5.43 18.53
CA SER A 221 20.55 -4.83 19.08
C SER A 221 20.66 -3.31 19.31
N ARG A 222 20.87 -2.56 18.25
CA ARG A 222 20.63 -1.13 18.32
C ARG A 222 19.13 -0.91 18.17
N GLN A 223 18.46 -0.64 19.27
CA GLN A 223 17.04 -0.32 19.25
C GLN A 223 16.86 1.08 18.68
N TYR A 224 16.23 1.15 17.50
CA TYR A 224 15.78 2.40 16.90
C TYR A 224 14.34 2.66 17.31
N PRO A 225 13.94 3.94 17.47
CA PRO A 225 12.54 4.26 17.76
C PRO A 225 11.64 3.95 16.55
N ASP A 226 10.35 3.78 16.83
CA ASP A 226 9.31 3.66 15.80
C ASP A 226 9.42 4.79 14.77
N ASN A 227 9.16 4.44 13.52
CA ASN A 227 9.24 5.35 12.37
C ASN A 227 10.65 5.87 12.03
N ALA A 228 11.70 5.40 12.71
CA ALA A 228 13.05 5.63 12.21
C ALA A 228 13.26 4.89 10.91
N TRP A 229 13.86 5.54 9.92
CA TRP A 229 14.19 4.92 8.64
C TRP A 229 15.61 4.36 8.67
N ILE A 230 15.73 3.11 8.25
CA ILE A 230 16.98 2.36 8.35
C ILE A 230 17.15 1.51 7.10
N THR A 231 18.37 1.48 6.58
CA THR A 231 18.83 0.44 5.68
C THR A 231 19.47 -0.66 6.50
N ALA A 232 18.97 -1.87 6.39
CA ALA A 232 19.53 -3.06 7.04
C ALA A 232 20.16 -3.98 6.01
N ARG A 233 21.36 -4.49 6.36
CA ARG A 233 22.05 -5.52 5.59
C ARG A 233 22.34 -6.69 6.51
N GLY A 234 22.16 -7.90 5.99
CA GLY A 234 22.40 -9.10 6.76
C GLY A 234 22.15 -10.38 5.97
N THR A 235 22.06 -11.48 6.69
CA THR A 235 21.81 -12.81 6.15
C THR A 235 20.40 -13.25 6.48
N LEU A 236 19.69 -13.80 5.51
CA LEU A 236 18.36 -14.37 5.69
C LEU A 236 18.44 -15.68 6.46
N THR A 237 17.65 -15.78 7.51
CA THR A 237 17.50 -16.99 8.33
C THR A 237 16.02 -17.31 8.51
N LEU A 238 15.72 -18.50 9.00
CA LEU A 238 14.36 -18.90 9.32
C LEU A 238 14.16 -18.92 10.83
N TYR A 239 13.28 -18.08 11.32
CA TYR A 239 12.95 -18.03 12.74
C TYR A 239 11.52 -18.53 12.99
N TYR A 240 11.37 -19.39 14.03
CA TYR A 240 10.06 -19.89 14.42
C TYR A 240 9.27 -18.85 15.19
N HIS A 241 8.19 -18.37 14.60
CA HIS A 241 7.26 -17.41 15.19
C HIS A 241 6.19 -18.18 15.98
N LYS A 242 6.19 -18.03 17.31
CA LYS A 242 5.31 -18.84 18.20
C LYS A 242 3.82 -18.58 17.95
N GLU A 243 3.45 -17.33 17.72
CA GLU A 243 2.04 -16.93 17.51
C GLU A 243 1.50 -17.46 16.20
N LEU A 244 2.31 -17.38 15.13
CA LEU A 244 1.95 -17.87 13.80
C LEU A 244 2.25 -19.35 13.60
N LYS A 245 2.84 -20.02 14.60
CA LYS A 245 3.19 -21.45 14.61
C LYS A 245 3.99 -21.91 13.35
N GLN A 246 4.80 -21.03 12.79
CA GLN A 246 5.59 -21.29 11.57
C GLN A 246 6.93 -20.59 11.57
N LYS A 247 7.82 -21.03 10.67
CA LYS A 247 9.09 -20.36 10.42
C LYS A 247 8.88 -19.23 9.42
N LEU A 248 9.33 -18.02 9.80
CA LEU A 248 9.29 -16.83 8.96
C LEU A 248 10.69 -16.43 8.52
N PRO A 249 10.83 -15.84 7.31
CA PRO A 249 12.09 -15.24 6.89
C PRO A 249 12.41 -14.07 7.84
N THR A 250 13.62 -14.09 8.36
CA THR A 250 14.11 -13.14 9.34
C THR A 250 15.51 -12.69 8.92
N LEU A 251 15.80 -11.41 9.06
CA LEU A 251 17.13 -10.89 8.79
C LEU A 251 18.00 -10.99 10.04
N GLU A 252 19.07 -11.78 9.97
CA GLU A 252 20.18 -11.69 10.94
C GLU A 252 21.08 -10.53 10.51
N VAL A 253 21.03 -9.44 11.26
CA VAL A 253 21.60 -8.16 10.84
C VAL A 253 23.11 -8.12 11.03
N GLU A 254 23.83 -7.78 9.97
CA GLU A 254 25.25 -7.48 9.99
C GLU A 254 25.49 -5.98 10.22
N SER A 255 24.66 -5.12 9.63
CA SER A 255 24.78 -3.67 9.79
C SER A 255 23.44 -2.95 9.63
N PHE A 256 23.29 -1.86 10.39
CA PHE A 256 22.23 -0.88 10.26
C PHE A 256 22.80 0.48 9.88
N THR A 257 22.19 1.15 8.93
CA THR A 257 22.50 2.52 8.56
C THR A 257 21.24 3.37 8.66
N LYS A 258 21.23 4.38 9.53
CA LYS A 258 20.11 5.33 9.61
C LYS A 258 20.10 6.19 8.36
N VAL A 259 18.92 6.31 7.76
CA VAL A 259 18.68 7.12 6.56
C VAL A 259 17.55 8.10 6.82
N ASP A 260 17.45 9.12 5.98
CA ASP A 260 16.29 10.02 6.01
C ASP A 260 15.06 9.32 5.43
N LYS A 261 13.89 9.76 5.88
CA LYS A 261 12.62 9.30 5.32
C LYS A 261 12.57 9.64 3.82
N PRO A 262 12.34 8.66 2.92
CA PRO A 262 12.18 8.93 1.50
C PRO A 262 11.03 9.92 1.26
N GLU A 263 11.13 10.72 0.20
CA GLU A 263 10.06 11.62 -0.23
C GLU A 263 8.76 10.82 -0.50
N ASN A 264 8.91 9.67 -1.17
CA ASN A 264 7.83 8.69 -1.29
C ASN A 264 8.11 7.49 -0.35
N PRO A 265 7.41 7.38 0.78
CA PRO A 265 7.64 6.30 1.75
C PRO A 265 7.02 4.97 1.32
N TYR A 266 6.27 4.93 0.23
CA TYR A 266 5.55 3.74 -0.25
C TYR A 266 6.32 3.00 -1.33
N VAL A 267 5.99 1.72 -1.46
CA VAL A 267 6.40 0.86 -2.58
C VAL A 267 5.15 0.41 -3.33
N TYR A 268 5.30 0.06 -4.59
CA TYR A 268 4.16 -0.23 -5.45
C TYR A 268 4.35 -1.58 -6.13
N ARG A 269 3.21 -2.27 -6.34
CA ARG A 269 3.25 -3.42 -7.22
C ARG A 269 3.51 -2.95 -8.65
N VAL A 270 4.56 -3.51 -9.24
CA VAL A 270 4.86 -3.34 -10.66
C VAL A 270 4.12 -4.44 -11.41
N PHE A 271 3.29 -4.06 -12.38
CA PHE A 271 2.65 -5.00 -13.30
C PHE A 271 3.50 -5.05 -14.58
N GLN A 272 4.01 -6.25 -14.88
CA GLN A 272 4.77 -6.50 -16.11
C GLN A 272 3.84 -6.92 -17.25
#